data_ee79a8f0df049cd1116724185f21e6d7
#
_entry.id   ee79a8f0df049cd1116724185f21e6d7
#
_cell.length_a   1.000
_cell.length_b   1.000
_cell.length_c   1.000
_cell.angle_alpha   90.00
_cell.angle_beta   90.00
_cell.angle_gamma   90.00
#
_symmetry.space_group_name_H-M   'P 1'
#
loop_
_entity.id
_entity.type
_entity.pdbx_description
1 polymer ?
#
loop_
_entity_poly.entity_id
_entity_poly.type
_entity_poly.pdbx_seq_one_letter_code
_entity_poly.pdbx_strand_id
1 'polypeptide(L)'
;MARHGGGRGWYGKVVGAALGVTMLAVGASVWTAQADSVGGGPASEASASAAPGGAAEAVDVSIAHASDAGPRGVNITIDDGPDPAWTPQVLDLLDEYGAKATFCMTGVQAEAHPDLVKDVVAAGHRLCDHSVSHDTGMDKKSEAYQSKEILDAERMIIKASGGVRPMYYRAPGGAFTPYSRKLAASHGMRPLGWNVDTKDFERPGTNAIVATVQRELANGPTILFHDAGGDRTQTVEALRQVLPWLKEQGYAFGFPVR
;
A
#
# COMPACT_ATOMS: atom_id res chain seq x y z
N MET A 1 -9.07 -1.05 64.48
CA MET A 1 -10.31 -1.87 64.45
C MET A 1 -10.52 -2.28 62.99
N ALA A 2 -10.13 -3.35 62.59
CA ALA A 2 -10.54 -4.72 62.39
C ALA A 2 -11.97 -4.90 61.81
N ARG A 3 -12.07 -5.51 60.57
CA ARG A 3 -12.77 -6.73 60.20
C ARG A 3 -12.84 -6.78 58.67
N HIS A 4 -12.22 -7.65 57.96
CA HIS A 4 -12.40 -9.09 57.69
C HIS A 4 -13.80 -9.47 57.12
N GLY A 5 -13.74 -10.10 55.95
CA GLY A 5 -14.74 -11.00 55.35
C GLY A 5 -14.63 -10.90 53.81
N GLY A 6 -14.17 -11.86 53.08
CA GLY A 6 -14.42 -13.28 53.09
C GLY A 6 -15.05 -13.65 51.76
N GLY A 7 -14.32 -14.26 50.90
CA GLY A 7 -14.26 -15.07 49.76
C GLY A 7 -15.51 -15.87 49.39
N ARG A 8 -15.57 -16.21 48.07
CA ARG A 8 -16.06 -17.51 47.60
C ARG A 8 -15.73 -17.68 46.12
N GLY A 9 -14.85 -18.61 45.84
CA GLY A 9 -14.64 -19.16 44.53
C GLY A 9 -15.81 -20.01 44.07
N TRP A 10 -15.99 -20.11 42.79
CA TRP A 10 -16.88 -21.09 42.18
C TRP A 10 -16.15 -21.84 41.07
N TYR A 11 -15.79 -23.07 41.42
CA TYR A 11 -15.39 -24.11 40.45
C TYR A 11 -16.68 -24.75 39.91
N GLY A 12 -16.83 -24.80 38.61
CA GLY A 12 -17.93 -25.49 37.91
C GLY A 12 -17.40 -26.32 36.75
N LYS A 13 -17.15 -27.53 37.07
CA LYS A 13 -17.14 -28.86 36.43
C LYS A 13 -17.16 -28.92 34.90
N VAL A 14 -16.12 -29.61 34.42
CA VAL A 14 -15.97 -30.29 33.15
C VAL A 14 -17.01 -31.44 33.07
N VAL A 15 -17.71 -31.54 31.94
CA VAL A 15 -18.39 -32.75 31.51
C VAL A 15 -17.95 -33.05 30.09
N GLY A 16 -17.21 -34.13 29.95
CA GLY A 16 -16.89 -34.72 28.68
C GLY A 16 -18.02 -35.60 28.18
N ALA A 17 -18.22 -35.65 26.88
CA ALA A 17 -18.95 -36.74 26.24
C ALA A 17 -18.19 -37.09 24.93
N ALA A 18 -17.86 -38.34 24.85
CA ALA A 18 -17.13 -39.00 23.78
C ALA A 18 -18.07 -39.69 22.80
N LEU A 19 -17.51 -39.97 21.59
CA LEU A 19 -17.82 -41.06 20.69
C LEU A 19 -19.02 -40.92 19.72
N GLY A 20 -18.63 -40.97 18.46
CA GLY A 20 -19.48 -41.28 17.33
C GLY A 20 -18.65 -41.45 16.04
N VAL A 21 -17.89 -42.58 15.98
CA VAL A 21 -17.26 -43.04 14.72
C VAL A 21 -18.36 -43.69 13.89
N THR A 22 -18.61 -43.18 12.69
CA THR A 22 -19.40 -43.86 11.67
C THR A 22 -18.53 -43.99 10.42
N MET A 23 -17.99 -45.17 10.22
CA MET A 23 -17.46 -45.65 8.94
C MET A 23 -18.62 -45.92 8.02
N LEU A 24 -18.56 -45.43 6.77
CA LEU A 24 -19.36 -45.98 5.68
C LEU A 24 -18.45 -46.20 4.47
N ALA A 25 -18.62 -47.44 3.97
CA ALA A 25 -17.77 -48.10 3.05
C ALA A 25 -17.94 -47.64 1.59
N VAL A 26 -16.82 -47.64 0.91
CA VAL A 26 -16.48 -48.09 -0.47
C VAL A 26 -17.66 -48.40 -1.39
N GLY A 27 -17.72 -47.64 -2.51
CA GLY A 27 -18.38 -48.02 -3.73
C GLY A 27 -17.42 -47.75 -4.89
N ALA A 28 -16.66 -48.77 -5.27
CA ALA A 28 -15.87 -48.77 -6.51
C ALA A 28 -16.79 -49.08 -7.70
N SER A 29 -16.98 -48.10 -8.57
CA SER A 29 -17.59 -48.34 -9.88
C SER A 29 -16.49 -48.36 -10.94
N VAL A 30 -16.21 -49.56 -11.43
CA VAL A 30 -15.36 -49.81 -12.59
C VAL A 30 -16.17 -49.45 -13.83
N TRP A 31 -15.72 -48.49 -14.60
CA TRP A 31 -16.18 -48.29 -15.98
C TRP A 31 -15.08 -48.72 -16.93
N THR A 32 -15.40 -49.74 -17.73
CA THR A 32 -14.59 -50.30 -18.78
C THR A 32 -14.47 -49.32 -19.96
N ALA A 33 -13.25 -49.15 -20.42
CA ALA A 33 -12.91 -48.39 -21.60
C ALA A 33 -13.46 -49.04 -22.85
N GLN A 34 -14.07 -48.24 -23.70
CA GLN A 34 -14.24 -48.57 -25.12
C GLN A 34 -13.44 -47.60 -25.96
N ALA A 35 -12.46 -48.12 -26.66
CA ALA A 35 -11.64 -47.36 -27.58
C ALA A 35 -12.38 -47.23 -28.91
N ASP A 36 -12.58 -45.99 -29.35
CA ASP A 36 -12.79 -45.71 -30.78
C ASP A 36 -11.79 -44.62 -31.20
N SER A 37 -10.93 -45.08 -32.12
CA SER A 37 -9.94 -44.27 -32.82
C SER A 37 -10.60 -43.50 -33.93
N VAL A 38 -10.40 -42.18 -34.04
CA VAL A 38 -10.27 -41.44 -35.32
C VAL A 38 -9.68 -40.03 -35.08
N GLY A 39 -8.64 -39.71 -35.86
CA GLY A 39 -8.39 -38.35 -36.38
C GLY A 39 -7.49 -37.45 -35.55
N GLY A 40 -6.21 -37.41 -35.89
CA GLY A 40 -5.22 -36.46 -35.38
C GLY A 40 -5.45 -35.03 -35.86
N GLY A 41 -5.26 -34.12 -34.93
CA GLY A 41 -4.97 -32.71 -35.16
C GLY A 41 -4.04 -32.23 -34.03
N PRO A 42 -3.01 -31.44 -34.31
CA PRO A 42 -2.03 -31.08 -33.29
C PRO A 42 -2.67 -30.16 -32.24
N ALA A 43 -2.72 -30.64 -31.01
CA ALA A 43 -3.00 -29.80 -29.84
C ALA A 43 -1.90 -28.75 -29.72
N SER A 44 -2.28 -27.50 -29.92
CA SER A 44 -1.44 -26.34 -29.58
C SER A 44 -1.25 -26.33 -28.07
N GLU A 45 -0.12 -26.80 -27.60
CA GLU A 45 0.32 -26.54 -26.23
C GLU A 45 0.54 -25.05 -26.08
N ALA A 46 -0.42 -24.37 -25.47
CA ALA A 46 -0.23 -23.02 -24.95
C ALA A 46 0.76 -23.12 -23.78
N SER A 47 2.03 -23.13 -24.12
CA SER A 47 3.13 -22.96 -23.16
C SER A 47 2.98 -21.57 -22.58
N ALA A 48 2.43 -21.44 -21.38
CA ALA A 48 2.50 -20.23 -20.59
C ALA A 48 3.95 -20.04 -20.15
N SER A 49 4.77 -19.53 -21.07
CA SER A 49 6.10 -19.04 -20.74
C SER A 49 5.93 -17.74 -19.94
N ALA A 50 6.03 -17.84 -18.63
CA ALA A 50 6.30 -16.69 -17.79
C ALA A 50 7.68 -16.17 -18.15
N ALA A 51 7.73 -15.14 -19.00
CA ALA A 51 8.97 -14.44 -19.31
C ALA A 51 9.48 -13.71 -18.05
N PRO A 52 10.72 -13.91 -17.63
CA PRO A 52 11.30 -13.14 -16.52
C PRO A 52 11.58 -11.71 -17.00
N GLY A 53 10.98 -10.71 -16.33
CA GLY A 53 11.47 -9.34 -16.35
C GLY A 53 11.33 -8.60 -17.68
N GLY A 54 10.14 -8.47 -18.21
CA GLY A 54 9.87 -7.45 -19.24
C GLY A 54 10.24 -6.07 -18.69
N ALA A 55 10.97 -5.26 -19.47
CA ALA A 55 11.21 -3.86 -19.14
C ALA A 55 9.87 -3.17 -18.87
N ALA A 56 9.77 -2.38 -17.80
CA ALA A 56 8.56 -1.66 -17.49
C ALA A 56 8.21 -0.72 -18.65
N GLU A 57 6.94 -0.66 -19.03
CA GLU A 57 6.48 0.29 -20.01
C GLU A 57 6.69 1.72 -19.50
N ALA A 58 7.37 2.57 -20.30
CA ALA A 58 7.63 3.95 -19.93
C ALA A 58 6.32 4.73 -19.81
N VAL A 59 6.22 5.55 -18.78
CA VAL A 59 5.06 6.40 -18.51
C VAL A 59 5.41 7.88 -18.74
N ASP A 60 4.40 8.76 -18.71
CA ASP A 60 4.61 10.19 -18.87
C ASP A 60 5.55 10.78 -17.80
N VAL A 61 6.41 11.68 -18.19
CA VAL A 61 7.43 12.35 -17.34
C VAL A 61 6.87 13.55 -16.54
N SER A 62 5.64 13.99 -16.85
CA SER A 62 5.01 15.07 -16.10
C SER A 62 4.59 14.61 -14.72
N ILE A 63 4.59 15.52 -13.74
CA ILE A 63 4.19 15.21 -12.38
C ILE A 63 2.67 15.05 -12.33
N ALA A 64 2.21 13.89 -11.88
CA ALA A 64 0.78 13.60 -11.72
C ALA A 64 0.21 14.24 -10.45
N HIS A 65 -0.97 14.80 -10.58
CA HIS A 65 -1.75 15.38 -9.49
C HIS A 65 -3.23 14.95 -9.53
N ALA A 66 -3.74 14.53 -10.68
CA ALA A 66 -5.13 14.16 -10.88
C ALA A 66 -5.46 12.77 -10.34
N SER A 67 -6.76 12.49 -10.13
CA SER A 67 -7.27 11.19 -9.72
C SER A 67 -7.85 10.39 -10.88
N ASP A 68 -7.65 9.07 -10.90
CA ASP A 68 -8.27 8.15 -11.86
C ASP A 68 -9.77 7.90 -11.56
N ALA A 69 -10.25 8.28 -10.37
CA ALA A 69 -11.66 8.20 -9.98
C ALA A 69 -12.53 9.37 -10.50
N GLY A 70 -12.02 10.16 -11.44
CA GLY A 70 -12.77 11.24 -12.11
C GLY A 70 -12.86 12.54 -11.31
N PRO A 71 -13.80 13.44 -11.66
CA PRO A 71 -13.85 14.81 -11.14
C PRO A 71 -14.07 14.94 -9.63
N ARG A 72 -14.65 13.92 -9.02
CA ARG A 72 -14.81 13.84 -7.56
C ARG A 72 -13.91 12.74 -6.94
N GLY A 73 -12.87 12.33 -7.67
CA GLY A 73 -11.84 11.45 -7.14
C GLY A 73 -10.95 12.16 -6.16
N VAL A 74 -10.47 11.42 -5.14
CA VAL A 74 -9.44 11.88 -4.20
C VAL A 74 -8.41 10.78 -4.00
N ASN A 75 -7.14 11.17 -3.96
CA ASN A 75 -6.02 10.27 -3.77
C ASN A 75 -5.44 10.49 -2.38
N ILE A 76 -5.49 9.46 -1.55
CA ILE A 76 -4.74 9.43 -0.29
C ILE A 76 -3.33 8.94 -0.61
N THR A 77 -2.32 9.70 -0.23
CA THR A 77 -0.91 9.31 -0.40
C THR A 77 -0.18 9.40 0.93
N ILE A 78 0.63 8.38 1.22
CA ILE A 78 1.28 8.17 2.51
C ILE A 78 2.78 8.00 2.26
N ASP A 79 3.60 8.85 2.83
CA ASP A 79 5.04 8.89 2.60
C ASP A 79 5.86 8.36 3.79
N ASP A 80 7.13 8.06 3.54
CA ASP A 80 8.23 7.73 4.45
C ASP A 80 8.25 6.30 4.99
N GLY A 81 7.12 5.62 5.07
CA GLY A 81 7.00 4.27 5.64
C GLY A 81 7.67 3.15 4.83
N PRO A 82 7.37 1.90 5.22
CA PRO A 82 6.47 1.53 6.31
C PRO A 82 7.10 1.62 7.71
N ASP A 83 6.29 1.87 8.73
CA ASP A 83 6.69 1.91 10.14
C ASP A 83 5.81 0.96 10.97
N PRO A 84 6.39 0.09 11.83
CA PRO A 84 5.64 -0.93 12.55
C PRO A 84 4.65 -0.37 13.57
N ALA A 85 4.81 0.87 14.03
CA ALA A 85 3.87 1.50 14.96
C ALA A 85 2.69 2.16 14.23
N TRP A 86 2.90 2.68 13.02
CA TRP A 86 1.94 3.58 12.39
C TRP A 86 1.27 2.99 11.14
N THR A 87 2.03 2.31 10.27
CA THR A 87 1.48 1.74 9.04
C THR A 87 0.30 0.80 9.27
N PRO A 88 0.30 -0.12 10.28
CA PRO A 88 -0.87 -0.95 10.56
C PRO A 88 -2.11 -0.15 10.90
N GLN A 89 -1.98 0.91 11.72
CA GLN A 89 -3.10 1.75 12.11
C GLN A 89 -3.69 2.54 10.92
N VAL A 90 -2.83 2.97 9.99
CA VAL A 90 -3.26 3.61 8.73
C VAL A 90 -4.01 2.61 7.86
N LEU A 91 -3.51 1.37 7.73
CA LEU A 91 -4.16 0.30 6.97
C LEU A 91 -5.55 -0.04 7.54
N ASP A 92 -5.68 -0.16 8.86
CA ASP A 92 -6.95 -0.42 9.53
C ASP A 92 -7.98 0.67 9.22
N LEU A 93 -7.58 1.94 9.26
CA LEU A 93 -8.47 3.06 8.91
C LEU A 93 -8.86 3.07 7.42
N LEU A 94 -7.91 2.80 6.54
CA LEU A 94 -8.20 2.72 5.11
C LEU A 94 -9.21 1.60 4.80
N ASP A 95 -9.08 0.45 5.45
CA ASP A 95 -10.01 -0.66 5.32
C ASP A 95 -11.39 -0.32 5.88
N GLU A 96 -11.46 0.26 7.10
CA GLU A 96 -12.70 0.68 7.76
C GLU A 96 -13.55 1.59 6.86
N TYR A 97 -12.92 2.51 6.14
CA TYR A 97 -13.63 3.43 5.25
C TYR A 97 -13.68 2.99 3.79
N GLY A 98 -13.13 1.82 3.45
CA GLY A 98 -13.05 1.30 2.08
C GLY A 98 -12.20 2.18 1.18
N ALA A 99 -11.22 2.88 1.74
CA ALA A 99 -10.33 3.77 1.03
C ALA A 99 -9.13 3.01 0.46
N LYS A 100 -8.63 3.46 -0.69
CA LYS A 100 -7.34 3.00 -1.22
C LYS A 100 -6.34 4.15 -1.21
N ALA A 101 -5.07 3.80 -1.04
CA ALA A 101 -4.00 4.78 -0.93
C ALA A 101 -2.78 4.36 -1.76
N THR A 102 -1.90 5.33 -2.01
CA THR A 102 -0.57 5.11 -2.57
C THR A 102 0.46 5.34 -1.48
N PHE A 103 1.29 4.33 -1.21
CA PHE A 103 2.34 4.40 -0.20
C PHE A 103 3.69 4.65 -0.89
N CYS A 104 4.25 5.83 -0.68
CA CYS A 104 5.58 6.22 -1.16
C CYS A 104 6.62 5.85 -0.10
N MET A 105 7.20 4.67 -0.26
CA MET A 105 8.08 4.06 0.72
C MET A 105 9.54 4.42 0.48
N THR A 106 10.29 4.66 1.54
CA THR A 106 11.74 4.71 1.43
C THR A 106 12.32 3.30 1.33
N GLY A 107 13.41 3.15 0.58
CA GLY A 107 14.05 1.85 0.39
C GLY A 107 14.49 1.22 1.71
N VAL A 108 15.04 2.03 2.62
CA VAL A 108 15.52 1.55 3.93
C VAL A 108 14.38 1.03 4.80
N GLN A 109 13.22 1.65 4.79
CA GLN A 109 12.07 1.18 5.56
C GLN A 109 11.42 -0.05 4.92
N ALA A 110 11.32 -0.06 3.59
CA ALA A 110 10.82 -1.24 2.88
C ALA A 110 11.68 -2.48 3.13
N GLU A 111 13.01 -2.34 3.14
CA GLU A 111 13.92 -3.45 3.43
C GLU A 111 13.87 -3.88 4.90
N ALA A 112 13.69 -2.93 5.83
CA ALA A 112 13.58 -3.20 7.27
C ALA A 112 12.28 -3.91 7.64
N HIS A 113 11.17 -3.62 6.92
CA HIS A 113 9.82 -4.09 7.26
C HIS A 113 9.09 -4.73 6.06
N PRO A 114 9.66 -5.78 5.43
CA PRO A 114 9.11 -6.37 4.20
C PRO A 114 7.70 -6.96 4.39
N ASP A 115 7.35 -7.41 5.58
CA ASP A 115 6.01 -7.95 5.83
C ASP A 115 4.94 -6.84 5.77
N LEU A 116 5.24 -5.64 6.28
CA LEU A 116 4.33 -4.49 6.14
C LEU A 116 4.17 -4.05 4.68
N VAL A 117 5.23 -4.14 3.86
CA VAL A 117 5.11 -3.88 2.41
C VAL A 117 4.15 -4.86 1.75
N LYS A 118 4.21 -6.15 2.13
CA LYS A 118 3.28 -7.18 1.64
C LYS A 118 1.85 -6.93 2.12
N ASP A 119 1.66 -6.49 3.37
CA ASP A 119 0.34 -6.14 3.91
C ASP A 119 -0.29 -4.97 3.13
N VAL A 120 0.49 -3.93 2.81
CA VAL A 120 0.06 -2.81 1.96
C VAL A 120 -0.40 -3.31 0.58
N VAL A 121 0.36 -4.23 -0.04
CA VAL A 121 0.02 -4.82 -1.33
C VAL A 121 -1.23 -5.70 -1.23
N ALA A 122 -1.30 -6.57 -0.21
CA ALA A 122 -2.43 -7.48 0.01
C ALA A 122 -3.74 -6.72 0.26
N ALA A 123 -3.66 -5.55 0.92
CA ALA A 123 -4.79 -4.64 1.11
C ALA A 123 -5.19 -3.89 -0.17
N GLY A 124 -4.49 -4.08 -1.29
CA GLY A 124 -4.83 -3.51 -2.60
C GLY A 124 -4.42 -2.05 -2.77
N HIS A 125 -3.45 -1.58 -1.99
CA HIS A 125 -2.85 -0.26 -2.16
C HIS A 125 -1.76 -0.28 -3.23
N ARG A 126 -1.39 0.89 -3.75
CA ARG A 126 -0.31 1.02 -4.75
C ARG A 126 1.00 1.42 -4.07
N LEU A 127 2.10 0.91 -4.62
CA LEU A 127 3.45 1.25 -4.18
C LEU A 127 4.01 2.42 -4.99
N CYS A 128 4.80 3.24 -4.32
CA CYS A 128 5.50 4.38 -4.86
C CYS A 128 6.92 4.40 -4.26
N ASP A 129 7.89 4.74 -5.06
CA ASP A 129 9.29 4.89 -4.68
C ASP A 129 9.53 6.29 -4.09
N HIS A 130 10.15 6.35 -2.90
CA HIS A 130 10.49 7.60 -2.23
C HIS A 130 11.99 7.74 -1.94
N SER A 131 12.82 7.24 -2.86
CA SER A 131 14.28 7.10 -2.76
C SER A 131 14.74 6.14 -1.65
N VAL A 132 16.05 5.88 -1.58
CA VAL A 132 16.61 5.01 -0.53
C VAL A 132 16.56 5.70 0.84
N SER A 133 17.10 6.92 0.92
CA SER A 133 17.47 7.56 2.19
C SER A 133 16.66 8.81 2.53
N HIS A 134 15.70 9.19 1.70
CA HIS A 134 14.92 10.41 1.86
C HIS A 134 15.78 11.69 1.88
N ASP A 135 16.81 11.79 0.99
CA ASP A 135 17.61 13.01 0.86
C ASP A 135 16.81 14.12 0.16
N THR A 136 16.28 15.07 0.92
CA THR A 136 15.52 16.22 0.40
C THR A 136 16.36 17.19 -0.43
N GLY A 137 17.67 17.05 -0.42
CA GLY A 137 18.62 17.83 -1.25
C GLY A 137 19.13 17.09 -2.47
N MET A 138 18.52 15.96 -2.85
CA MET A 138 19.01 15.15 -3.97
C MET A 138 18.94 15.84 -5.32
N ASP A 139 18.11 16.86 -5.48
CA ASP A 139 18.07 17.73 -6.67
C ASP A 139 19.38 18.46 -6.95
N LYS A 140 20.19 18.68 -5.92
CA LYS A 140 21.52 19.33 -5.98
C LYS A 140 22.66 18.33 -6.13
N LYS A 141 22.37 17.04 -6.15
CA LYS A 141 23.35 15.98 -6.30
C LYS A 141 23.53 15.58 -7.76
N SER A 142 24.61 14.85 -8.04
CA SER A 142 24.86 14.34 -9.38
C SER A 142 23.76 13.41 -9.87
N GLU A 143 23.60 13.28 -11.18
CA GLU A 143 22.66 12.31 -11.77
C GLU A 143 22.98 10.87 -11.36
N ALA A 144 24.25 10.52 -11.17
CA ALA A 144 24.66 9.20 -10.67
C ALA A 144 24.15 8.95 -9.24
N TYR A 145 24.17 9.96 -8.37
CA TYR A 145 23.60 9.87 -7.03
C TYR A 145 22.07 9.71 -7.10
N GLN A 146 21.39 10.55 -7.89
CA GLN A 146 19.94 10.46 -8.07
C GLN A 146 19.53 9.09 -8.63
N SER A 147 20.28 8.55 -9.61
CA SER A 147 20.06 7.21 -10.13
C SER A 147 20.16 6.14 -9.03
N LYS A 148 21.19 6.23 -8.21
CA LYS A 148 21.41 5.26 -7.13
C LYS A 148 20.26 5.30 -6.12
N GLU A 149 19.85 6.47 -5.69
CA GLU A 149 18.74 6.66 -4.74
C GLU A 149 17.41 6.09 -5.28
N ILE A 150 17.10 6.32 -6.55
CA ILE A 150 15.85 5.86 -7.17
C ILE A 150 15.91 4.36 -7.48
N LEU A 151 16.94 3.89 -8.19
CA LEU A 151 16.96 2.51 -8.67
C LEU A 151 17.25 1.49 -7.56
N ASP A 152 18.00 1.87 -6.54
CA ASP A 152 18.23 1.00 -5.39
C ASP A 152 16.94 0.88 -4.56
N ALA A 153 16.20 1.99 -4.35
CA ALA A 153 14.90 1.95 -3.67
C ALA A 153 13.88 1.12 -4.44
N GLU A 154 13.78 1.28 -5.77
CA GLU A 154 12.94 0.43 -6.61
C GLU A 154 13.22 -1.06 -6.35
N ARG A 155 14.51 -1.47 -6.36
CA ARG A 155 14.90 -2.86 -6.11
C ARG A 155 14.55 -3.33 -4.70
N MET A 156 14.78 -2.49 -3.68
CA MET A 156 14.43 -2.79 -2.29
C MET A 156 12.92 -3.00 -2.12
N ILE A 157 12.11 -2.12 -2.70
CA ILE A 157 10.64 -2.20 -2.65
C ILE A 157 10.14 -3.44 -3.39
N ILE A 158 10.64 -3.74 -4.60
CA ILE A 158 10.28 -4.95 -5.35
C ILE A 158 10.62 -6.21 -4.53
N LYS A 159 11.79 -6.26 -3.93
CA LYS A 159 12.20 -7.40 -3.09
C LYS A 159 11.29 -7.54 -1.85
N ALA A 160 11.02 -6.44 -1.16
CA ALA A 160 10.20 -6.43 0.05
C ALA A 160 8.75 -6.83 -0.23
N SER A 161 8.17 -6.38 -1.35
CA SER A 161 6.80 -6.66 -1.76
C SER A 161 6.57 -8.07 -2.32
N GLY A 162 7.64 -8.85 -2.53
CA GLY A 162 7.52 -10.16 -3.18
C GLY A 162 7.36 -10.08 -4.71
N GLY A 163 7.88 -9.02 -5.34
CA GLY A 163 7.93 -8.86 -6.80
C GLY A 163 7.01 -7.78 -7.37
N VAL A 164 6.24 -7.08 -6.54
CA VAL A 164 5.37 -5.99 -7.00
C VAL A 164 6.20 -4.73 -7.21
N ARG A 165 6.10 -4.16 -8.42
CA ARG A 165 6.84 -2.94 -8.77
C ARG A 165 6.12 -1.69 -8.27
N PRO A 166 6.85 -0.65 -7.79
CA PRO A 166 6.26 0.65 -7.55
C PRO A 166 5.74 1.25 -8.87
N MET A 167 4.56 1.86 -8.80
CA MET A 167 3.90 2.47 -9.97
C MET A 167 4.20 3.95 -10.08
N TYR A 168 4.73 4.55 -9.02
CA TYR A 168 5.01 5.97 -8.92
C TYR A 168 6.39 6.19 -8.30
N TYR A 169 6.90 7.40 -8.53
CA TYR A 169 8.07 7.95 -7.86
C TYR A 169 7.73 9.33 -7.30
N ARG A 170 8.00 9.56 -6.04
CA ARG A 170 7.92 10.88 -5.42
C ARG A 170 9.30 11.28 -4.92
N ALA A 171 9.80 12.42 -5.41
CA ALA A 171 11.06 12.95 -4.92
C ALA A 171 10.91 13.44 -3.47
N PRO A 172 11.81 13.07 -2.53
CA PRO A 172 11.82 13.60 -1.17
C PRO A 172 11.72 15.12 -1.15
N GLY A 173 10.80 15.66 -0.33
CA GLY A 173 10.55 17.09 -0.25
C GLY A 173 10.12 17.76 -1.58
N GLY A 174 9.69 16.99 -2.57
CA GLY A 174 9.34 17.50 -3.89
C GLY A 174 10.54 17.91 -4.76
N ALA A 175 11.75 17.48 -4.40
CA ALA A 175 13.02 17.84 -5.07
C ALA A 175 13.19 17.14 -6.44
N PHE A 176 12.22 17.29 -7.34
CA PHE A 176 12.27 16.73 -8.69
C PHE A 176 13.28 17.46 -9.57
N THR A 177 14.02 16.69 -10.36
CA THR A 177 14.79 17.21 -11.48
C THR A 177 14.23 16.69 -12.81
N PRO A 178 14.54 17.31 -13.96
CA PRO A 178 14.21 16.72 -15.26
C PRO A 178 14.80 15.31 -15.42
N TYR A 179 15.98 15.08 -14.85
CA TYR A 179 16.65 13.80 -14.89
C TYR A 179 15.91 12.74 -14.05
N SER A 180 15.63 13.01 -12.76
CA SER A 180 14.96 12.05 -11.87
C SER A 180 13.58 11.66 -12.41
N ARG A 181 12.83 12.61 -12.98
CA ARG A 181 11.52 12.33 -13.60
C ARG A 181 11.63 11.42 -14.81
N LYS A 182 12.60 11.69 -15.72
CA LYS A 182 12.82 10.84 -16.89
C LYS A 182 13.26 9.44 -16.50
N LEU A 183 14.16 9.33 -15.53
CA LEU A 183 14.64 8.05 -15.03
C LEU A 183 13.47 7.23 -14.45
N ALA A 184 12.72 7.78 -13.52
CA ALA A 184 11.57 7.12 -12.93
C ALA A 184 10.55 6.69 -13.99
N ALA A 185 10.21 7.58 -14.92
CA ALA A 185 9.26 7.28 -16.00
C ALA A 185 9.74 6.15 -16.92
N SER A 186 11.05 6.08 -17.23
CA SER A 186 11.62 4.99 -18.03
C SER A 186 11.57 3.64 -17.32
N HIS A 187 11.42 3.64 -16.00
CA HIS A 187 11.21 2.45 -15.16
C HIS A 187 9.73 2.15 -14.88
N GLY A 188 8.81 2.88 -15.54
CA GLY A 188 7.36 2.71 -15.38
C GLY A 188 6.81 3.35 -14.11
N MET A 189 7.59 4.18 -13.43
CA MET A 189 7.18 4.93 -12.24
C MET A 189 6.77 6.35 -12.61
N ARG A 190 5.47 6.64 -12.59
CA ARG A 190 4.95 7.99 -12.86
C ARG A 190 5.43 8.97 -11.77
N PRO A 191 6.07 10.11 -12.10
CA PRO A 191 6.33 11.16 -11.12
C PRO A 191 5.03 11.60 -10.44
N LEU A 192 5.01 11.62 -9.08
CA LEU A 192 3.82 11.88 -8.28
C LEU A 192 4.00 13.10 -7.37
N GLY A 193 3.22 14.12 -7.60
CA GLY A 193 3.14 15.30 -6.73
C GLY A 193 1.99 15.21 -5.72
N TRP A 194 1.63 16.36 -5.15
CA TRP A 194 0.45 16.54 -4.29
C TRP A 194 -0.15 17.93 -4.50
N ASN A 195 -1.42 18.09 -4.11
CA ASN A 195 -2.15 19.35 -4.15
C ASN A 195 -2.41 19.90 -2.74
N VAL A 196 -2.53 18.99 -1.77
CA VAL A 196 -2.78 19.30 -0.37
C VAL A 196 -1.61 18.77 0.44
N ASP A 197 -0.83 19.67 1.04
CA ASP A 197 0.23 19.34 1.97
C ASP A 197 -0.29 19.54 3.39
N THR A 198 -0.58 18.44 4.06
CA THR A 198 -1.18 18.48 5.40
C THR A 198 -0.24 19.00 6.48
N LYS A 199 1.07 19.00 6.22
CA LYS A 199 2.12 19.32 7.19
C LYS A 199 2.09 18.46 8.47
N ASP A 200 1.51 17.27 8.35
CA ASP A 200 1.35 16.34 9.48
C ASP A 200 2.70 15.92 10.09
N PHE A 201 3.76 15.90 9.28
CA PHE A 201 5.13 15.62 9.74
C PHE A 201 5.66 16.69 10.73
N GLU A 202 5.15 17.91 10.68
CA GLU A 202 5.46 19.00 11.64
C GLU A 202 4.69 18.85 12.96
N ARG A 203 3.70 17.96 13.00
CA ARG A 203 2.82 17.71 14.16
C ARG A 203 2.08 18.97 14.65
N PRO A 204 1.35 19.66 13.76
CA PRO A 204 0.69 20.93 14.08
C PRO A 204 -0.59 20.78 14.92
N GLY A 205 -0.96 19.55 15.26
CA GLY A 205 -2.21 19.17 15.92
C GLY A 205 -3.22 18.57 14.93
N THR A 206 -3.95 17.54 15.37
CA THR A 206 -4.96 16.83 14.57
C THR A 206 -5.94 17.77 13.86
N ASN A 207 -6.49 18.75 14.61
CA ASN A 207 -7.44 19.69 14.03
C ASN A 207 -6.84 20.58 12.92
N ALA A 208 -5.55 20.93 13.03
CA ALA A 208 -4.87 21.70 12.00
C ALA A 208 -4.69 20.89 10.72
N ILE A 209 -4.33 19.61 10.84
CA ILE A 209 -4.23 18.67 9.71
C ILE A 209 -5.59 18.56 8.99
N VAL A 210 -6.67 18.27 9.73
CA VAL A 210 -8.02 18.16 9.20
C VAL A 210 -8.45 19.46 8.51
N ALA A 211 -8.26 20.61 9.17
CA ALA A 211 -8.61 21.92 8.61
C ALA A 211 -7.84 22.24 7.32
N THR A 212 -6.58 21.79 7.21
CA THR A 212 -5.78 21.97 6.00
C THR A 212 -6.37 21.15 4.85
N VAL A 213 -6.73 19.88 5.07
CA VAL A 213 -7.41 19.08 4.03
C VAL A 213 -8.70 19.76 3.58
N GLN A 214 -9.54 20.17 4.51
CA GLN A 214 -10.85 20.79 4.20
C GLN A 214 -10.69 22.09 3.43
N ARG A 215 -9.71 22.91 3.76
CA ARG A 215 -9.45 24.20 3.12
C ARG A 215 -8.82 24.04 1.74
N GLU A 216 -7.90 23.09 1.58
CA GLU A 216 -7.02 23.03 0.42
C GLU A 216 -7.44 21.99 -0.63
N LEU A 217 -8.44 21.15 -0.33
CA LEU A 217 -8.91 20.14 -1.28
C LEU A 217 -9.38 20.73 -2.63
N ALA A 218 -9.79 21.98 -2.64
CA ALA A 218 -10.11 22.71 -3.88
C ALA A 218 -8.90 22.91 -4.81
N ASN A 219 -7.67 22.82 -4.31
CA ASN A 219 -6.44 22.93 -5.11
C ASN A 219 -6.20 21.68 -5.97
N GLY A 220 -6.82 20.56 -5.64
CA GLY A 220 -6.73 19.31 -6.38
C GLY A 220 -6.82 18.07 -5.49
N PRO A 221 -6.89 16.88 -6.10
CA PRO A 221 -7.34 15.67 -5.40
C PRO A 221 -6.26 14.91 -4.63
N THR A 222 -4.97 15.22 -4.79
CA THR A 222 -3.90 14.41 -4.19
C THR A 222 -3.45 14.99 -2.86
N ILE A 223 -3.73 14.25 -1.77
CA ILE A 223 -3.44 14.65 -0.39
C ILE A 223 -2.21 13.89 0.11
N LEU A 224 -1.28 14.61 0.73
CA LEU A 224 -0.06 14.10 1.32
C LEU A 224 -0.21 13.93 2.83
N PHE A 225 0.08 12.71 3.31
CA PHE A 225 0.26 12.33 4.70
C PHE A 225 1.56 11.51 4.86
N HIS A 226 1.92 11.20 6.10
CA HIS A 226 3.11 10.40 6.43
C HIS A 226 2.78 9.35 7.49
N ASP A 227 3.38 8.15 7.35
CA ASP A 227 3.24 7.06 8.33
C ASP A 227 4.57 6.65 8.99
N ALA A 228 5.65 7.41 8.77
CA ALA A 228 6.94 7.19 9.40
C ALA A 228 7.66 8.51 9.70
N GLY A 229 8.91 8.45 10.16
CA GLY A 229 9.71 9.64 10.48
C GLY A 229 9.36 10.29 11.82
N GLY A 230 8.82 9.52 12.77
CA GLY A 230 8.53 9.97 14.15
C GLY A 230 7.12 9.63 14.62
N ASP A 231 6.63 10.36 15.62
CA ASP A 231 5.28 10.19 16.16
C ASP A 231 4.24 10.66 15.14
N ARG A 232 3.33 9.74 14.74
CA ARG A 232 2.24 9.95 13.78
C ARG A 232 0.86 9.83 14.41
N THR A 233 0.75 9.92 15.73
CA THR A 233 -0.53 9.90 16.44
C THR A 233 -1.51 10.91 15.83
N GLN A 234 -1.05 12.14 15.57
CA GLN A 234 -1.89 13.20 15.00
C GLN A 234 -2.33 12.90 13.57
N THR A 235 -1.48 12.25 12.77
CA THR A 235 -1.81 11.80 11.41
C THR A 235 -2.91 10.73 11.44
N VAL A 236 -2.76 9.70 12.28
CA VAL A 236 -3.76 8.64 12.46
C VAL A 236 -5.10 9.22 12.91
N GLU A 237 -5.09 10.10 13.93
CA GLU A 237 -6.30 10.76 14.41
C GLU A 237 -6.94 11.72 13.38
N ALA A 238 -6.12 12.34 12.52
CA ALA A 238 -6.63 13.16 11.42
C ALA A 238 -7.26 12.30 10.33
N LEU A 239 -6.66 11.17 9.95
CA LEU A 239 -7.23 10.22 8.98
C LEU A 239 -8.58 9.68 9.47
N ARG A 240 -8.74 9.40 10.76
CA ARG A 240 -10.01 8.97 11.38
C ARG A 240 -11.15 9.99 11.17
N GLN A 241 -10.83 11.26 10.99
CA GLN A 241 -11.80 12.32 10.74
C GLN A 241 -11.93 12.65 9.25
N VAL A 242 -10.81 12.66 8.52
CA VAL A 242 -10.76 13.05 7.10
C VAL A 242 -11.44 12.01 6.21
N LEU A 243 -11.19 10.70 6.44
CA LEU A 243 -11.72 9.66 5.56
C LEU A 243 -13.26 9.62 5.55
N PRO A 244 -13.98 9.59 6.69
CA PRO A 244 -15.43 9.66 6.68
C PRO A 244 -15.94 10.98 6.12
N TRP A 245 -15.31 12.11 6.46
CA TRP A 245 -15.70 13.40 5.92
C TRP A 245 -15.63 13.43 4.38
N LEU A 246 -14.57 12.92 3.77
CA LEU A 246 -14.44 12.82 2.32
C LEU A 246 -15.59 12.02 1.70
N LYS A 247 -15.98 10.90 2.32
CA LYS A 247 -17.15 10.09 1.87
C LYS A 247 -18.44 10.87 1.99
N GLU A 248 -18.68 11.55 3.09
CA GLU A 248 -19.86 12.39 3.32
C GLU A 248 -19.95 13.53 2.32
N GLN A 249 -18.80 14.09 1.91
CA GLN A 249 -18.75 15.09 0.84
C GLN A 249 -18.92 14.47 -0.56
N GLY A 250 -19.07 13.16 -0.69
CA GLY A 250 -19.28 12.44 -1.95
C GLY A 250 -18.02 12.30 -2.80
N TYR A 251 -16.83 12.30 -2.19
CA TYR A 251 -15.60 11.97 -2.90
C TYR A 251 -15.45 10.46 -3.03
N ALA A 252 -14.89 10.02 -4.18
CA ALA A 252 -14.52 8.64 -4.44
C ALA A 252 -13.01 8.48 -4.23
N PHE A 253 -12.60 7.50 -3.41
CA PHE A 253 -11.19 7.16 -3.27
C PHE A 253 -10.67 6.52 -4.54
N GLY A 254 -9.64 7.12 -5.10
CA GLY A 254 -8.98 6.68 -6.31
C GLY A 254 -7.46 6.63 -6.15
N PHE A 255 -6.80 6.46 -7.27
CA PHE A 255 -5.35 6.53 -7.33
C PHE A 255 -4.91 7.69 -8.23
N PRO A 256 -3.68 8.18 -8.06
CA PRO A 256 -3.13 9.13 -9.02
C PRO A 256 -3.15 8.56 -10.43
N VAL A 257 -3.44 9.41 -11.42
CA VAL A 257 -3.35 9.01 -12.84
C VAL A 257 -1.92 8.58 -13.17
N ARG A 258 -1.81 7.66 -14.12
CA ARG A 258 -0.56 7.06 -14.52
C ARG A 258 -0.14 7.42 -15.94
#